data_6a5599013ed383f8cea48e6d20c322f4
#
_entry.id   6a5599013ed383f8cea48e6d20c322f4
#
_cell.length_a   1.000
_cell.length_b   1.000
_cell.length_c   1.000
_cell.angle_alpha   90.00
_cell.angle_beta   90.00
_cell.angle_gamma   90.00
#
_symmetry.space_group_name_H-M   'P 1'
#
loop_
_entity.id
_entity.type
_entity.pdbx_description
1 polymer ?
#
loop_
_entity_poly.entity_id
_entity_poly.type
_entity_poly.pdbx_seq_one_letter_code
_entity_poly.pdbx_strand_id
1 'polypeptide(L)'
;MPENNTIDTELYVSIGKQIKQARLNKNISLDTLSHLINGLKTKSTLKRYEDGKSRIDLETLKIICDQLGLDYLSVVNTAREKLKSETSEDIQELDVQIKFDDYFPLHYCSNLSAGSLEELLDNDPDAIVYVPIKFQLRKNRLHAFKVNGTSMDNVIPDGSIVITEKVDNVLDLKDGTIVVAWVDNGATVKRLYAKESSVTLMPDSSDKSHRPIDVNLETSPVQIIGRVIWHMNPDDIEKLY
;
A
#
# COMPACT_ATOMS: atom_id res chain seq x y z
N MET A 1 11.98 -5.90 23.09
CA MET A 1 11.30 -6.61 22.00
C MET A 1 12.15 -6.52 20.75
N PRO A 2 12.92 -7.56 20.38
CA PRO A 2 13.75 -7.52 19.18
C PRO A 2 13.52 -8.71 18.22
N GLU A 3 12.35 -9.38 18.19
CA GLU A 3 12.19 -10.61 17.41
C GLU A 3 11.83 -10.39 15.93
N ASN A 4 11.15 -9.29 15.56
CA ASN A 4 10.79 -9.02 14.16
C ASN A 4 11.98 -8.64 13.24
N ASN A 5 13.14 -8.26 13.80
CA ASN A 5 14.30 -7.84 13.02
C ASN A 5 15.13 -9.03 12.51
N THR A 6 14.98 -10.21 13.10
CA THR A 6 15.78 -11.42 12.78
C THR A 6 15.23 -12.14 11.57
N ILE A 7 13.91 -12.34 11.50
CA ILE A 7 13.23 -13.05 10.39
C ILE A 7 13.39 -12.29 9.07
N ASP A 8 13.21 -10.97 9.10
CA ASP A 8 13.43 -10.11 7.93
C ASP A 8 14.87 -10.22 7.41
N THR A 9 15.84 -10.24 8.31
CA THR A 9 17.27 -10.35 7.94
C THR A 9 17.56 -11.67 7.26
N GLU A 10 17.04 -12.78 7.73
CA GLU A 10 17.24 -14.11 7.17
C GLU A 10 16.58 -14.29 5.81
N LEU A 11 15.40 -13.72 5.61
CA LEU A 11 14.72 -13.68 4.31
C LEU A 11 15.60 -13.02 3.25
N TYR A 12 16.10 -11.81 3.53
CA TYR A 12 16.96 -11.09 2.58
C TYR A 12 18.32 -11.76 2.38
N VAL A 13 18.85 -12.45 3.38
CA VAL A 13 20.05 -13.29 3.21
C VAL A 13 19.78 -14.45 2.23
N SER A 14 18.63 -15.11 2.35
CA SER A 14 18.25 -16.20 1.44
C SER A 14 18.02 -15.71 0.00
N ILE A 15 17.29 -14.61 -0.18
CA ILE A 15 17.08 -13.96 -1.49
C ILE A 15 18.43 -13.54 -2.10
N GLY A 16 19.27 -12.86 -1.31
CA GLY A 16 20.59 -12.40 -1.76
C GLY A 16 21.50 -13.53 -2.23
N LYS A 17 21.49 -14.68 -1.53
CA LYS A 17 22.23 -15.88 -1.94
C LYS A 17 21.76 -16.42 -3.30
N GLN A 18 20.46 -16.44 -3.57
CA GLN A 18 19.90 -16.91 -4.84
C GLN A 18 20.30 -15.98 -6.00
N ILE A 19 20.18 -14.65 -5.80
CA ILE A 19 20.62 -13.64 -6.78
C ILE A 19 22.11 -13.82 -7.09
N LYS A 20 22.95 -13.91 -6.05
CA LYS A 20 24.40 -14.11 -6.21
C LYS A 20 24.73 -15.38 -6.99
N GLN A 21 24.08 -16.50 -6.66
CA GLN A 21 24.30 -17.77 -7.34
C GLN A 21 23.92 -17.69 -8.83
N ALA A 22 22.75 -17.10 -9.15
CA ALA A 22 22.31 -16.93 -10.52
C ALA A 22 23.26 -16.03 -11.33
N ARG A 23 23.73 -14.94 -10.74
CA ARG A 23 24.70 -14.04 -11.36
C ARG A 23 26.03 -14.78 -11.66
N LEU A 24 26.55 -15.53 -10.69
CA LEU A 24 27.78 -16.29 -10.84
C LEU A 24 27.64 -17.39 -11.89
N ASN A 25 26.51 -18.08 -11.92
CA ASN A 25 26.23 -19.13 -12.94
C ASN A 25 26.23 -18.54 -14.37
N LYS A 26 25.86 -17.28 -14.51
CA LYS A 26 25.93 -16.55 -15.80
C LYS A 26 27.29 -15.89 -16.06
N ASN A 27 28.28 -16.05 -15.17
CA ASN A 27 29.57 -15.37 -15.22
C ASN A 27 29.49 -13.85 -15.33
N ILE A 28 28.48 -13.24 -14.69
CA ILE A 28 28.22 -11.80 -14.71
C ILE A 28 28.88 -11.13 -13.49
N SER A 29 29.66 -10.07 -13.71
CA SER A 29 30.20 -9.25 -12.61
C SER A 29 29.11 -8.35 -12.00
N LEU A 30 29.35 -7.83 -10.78
CA LEU A 30 28.44 -6.86 -10.19
C LEU A 30 28.35 -5.55 -11.00
N ASP A 31 29.45 -5.16 -11.64
CA ASP A 31 29.47 -3.99 -12.54
C ASP A 31 28.60 -4.26 -13.77
N THR A 32 28.74 -5.43 -14.37
CA THR A 32 27.92 -5.86 -15.50
C THR A 32 26.45 -5.91 -15.12
N LEU A 33 26.11 -6.47 -13.95
CA LEU A 33 24.72 -6.51 -13.47
C LEU A 33 24.16 -5.08 -13.26
N SER A 34 24.97 -4.16 -12.72
CA SER A 34 24.57 -2.75 -12.59
C SER A 34 24.23 -2.13 -13.94
N HIS A 35 25.01 -2.42 -14.97
CA HIS A 35 24.74 -1.96 -16.35
C HIS A 35 23.47 -2.61 -16.93
N LEU A 36 23.26 -3.90 -16.74
CA LEU A 36 22.08 -4.62 -17.24
C LEU A 36 20.77 -4.09 -16.65
N ILE A 37 20.81 -3.59 -15.43
CA ILE A 37 19.65 -2.94 -14.80
C ILE A 37 19.65 -1.41 -15.02
N ASN A 38 20.30 -0.93 -16.08
CA ASN A 38 20.37 0.49 -16.47
C ASN A 38 20.89 1.43 -15.35
N GLY A 39 21.79 0.94 -14.50
CA GLY A 39 22.36 1.73 -13.41
C GLY A 39 21.38 2.01 -12.25
N LEU A 40 20.22 1.36 -12.21
CA LEU A 40 19.21 1.53 -11.16
C LEU A 40 19.82 1.37 -9.75
N LYS A 41 20.74 0.46 -9.57
CA LYS A 41 21.51 0.26 -8.34
C LYS A 41 23.00 0.16 -8.64
N THR A 42 23.80 0.72 -7.72
CA THR A 42 25.26 0.68 -7.82
C THR A 42 25.81 -0.71 -7.47
N LYS A 43 27.03 -1.01 -7.90
CA LYS A 43 27.78 -2.22 -7.52
C LYS A 43 27.79 -2.45 -6.00
N SER A 44 28.01 -1.40 -5.22
CA SER A 44 28.05 -1.50 -3.75
C SER A 44 26.68 -1.88 -3.17
N THR A 45 25.59 -1.32 -3.71
CA THR A 45 24.24 -1.66 -3.32
C THR A 45 23.89 -3.10 -3.69
N LEU A 46 24.21 -3.51 -4.92
CA LEU A 46 24.00 -4.90 -5.37
C LEU A 46 24.78 -5.89 -4.51
N LYS A 47 26.02 -5.55 -4.13
CA LYS A 47 26.81 -6.37 -3.19
C LYS A 47 26.12 -6.51 -1.84
N ARG A 48 25.52 -5.42 -1.31
CA ARG A 48 24.78 -5.45 -0.04
C ARG A 48 23.53 -6.30 -0.14
N TYR A 49 22.84 -6.28 -1.29
CA TYR A 49 21.71 -7.17 -1.55
C TYR A 49 22.12 -8.64 -1.55
N GLU A 50 23.19 -8.99 -2.27
CA GLU A 50 23.71 -10.35 -2.29
C GLU A 50 24.18 -10.87 -0.92
N ASP A 51 24.64 -9.97 -0.06
CA ASP A 51 25.07 -10.29 1.30
C ASP A 51 23.92 -10.24 2.33
N GLY A 52 22.69 -9.93 1.91
CA GLY A 52 21.52 -9.78 2.79
C GLY A 52 21.60 -8.61 3.76
N LYS A 53 22.50 -7.63 3.51
CA LYS A 53 22.75 -6.48 4.40
C LYS A 53 21.83 -5.27 4.13
N SER A 54 20.97 -5.38 3.15
CA SER A 54 19.99 -4.34 2.79
C SER A 54 18.74 -5.00 2.25
N ARG A 55 17.59 -4.40 2.55
CA ARG A 55 16.32 -4.80 1.97
C ARG A 55 16.30 -4.48 0.48
N ILE A 56 15.69 -5.35 -0.30
CA ILE A 56 15.48 -5.16 -1.74
C ILE A 56 14.00 -4.87 -1.92
N ASP A 57 13.67 -3.75 -2.52
CA ASP A 57 12.30 -3.47 -2.94
C ASP A 57 11.87 -4.41 -4.07
N LEU A 58 10.58 -4.69 -4.14
CA LEU A 58 10.04 -5.70 -5.05
C LEU A 58 10.30 -5.37 -6.52
N GLU A 59 10.24 -4.11 -6.90
CA GLU A 59 10.48 -3.66 -8.27
C GLU A 59 11.95 -3.91 -8.67
N THR A 60 12.88 -3.52 -7.80
CA THR A 60 14.31 -3.82 -8.00
C THR A 60 14.57 -5.33 -8.07
N LEU A 61 13.92 -6.12 -7.20
CA LEU A 61 14.06 -7.58 -7.21
C LEU A 61 13.58 -8.16 -8.53
N LYS A 62 12.41 -7.74 -9.04
CA LYS A 62 11.90 -8.18 -10.35
C LYS A 62 12.88 -7.88 -11.47
N ILE A 63 13.37 -6.64 -11.56
CA ILE A 63 14.32 -6.23 -12.60
C ILE A 63 15.60 -7.07 -12.53
N ILE A 64 16.14 -7.30 -11.34
CA ILE A 64 17.34 -8.14 -11.17
C ILE A 64 17.04 -9.58 -11.59
N CYS A 65 15.92 -10.15 -11.16
CA CYS A 65 15.54 -11.52 -11.52
C CYS A 65 15.35 -11.68 -13.03
N ASP A 66 14.70 -10.75 -13.71
CA ASP A 66 14.51 -10.75 -15.16
C ASP A 66 15.85 -10.78 -15.90
N GLN A 67 16.82 -9.97 -15.51
CA GLN A 67 18.16 -9.94 -16.10
C GLN A 67 18.94 -11.25 -15.84
N LEU A 68 18.70 -11.87 -14.71
CA LEU A 68 19.32 -13.12 -14.34
C LEU A 68 18.56 -14.36 -14.83
N GLY A 69 17.37 -14.19 -15.44
CA GLY A 69 16.51 -15.29 -15.89
C GLY A 69 15.94 -16.10 -14.74
N LEU A 70 15.67 -15.44 -13.62
CA LEU A 70 15.00 -16.01 -12.46
C LEU A 70 13.52 -15.61 -12.46
N ASP A 71 12.67 -16.50 -12.00
CA ASP A 71 11.33 -16.14 -11.59
C ASP A 71 11.39 -15.56 -10.16
N TYR A 72 11.05 -14.26 -9.99
CA TYR A 72 11.15 -13.59 -8.71
C TYR A 72 10.24 -14.19 -7.63
N LEU A 73 9.06 -14.74 -8.03
CA LEU A 73 8.16 -15.43 -7.10
C LEU A 73 8.80 -16.70 -6.56
N SER A 74 9.42 -17.50 -7.44
CA SER A 74 10.16 -18.68 -7.05
C SER A 74 11.31 -18.35 -6.07
N VAL A 75 12.03 -17.23 -6.31
CA VAL A 75 13.09 -16.75 -5.42
C VAL A 75 12.56 -16.44 -4.02
N VAL A 76 11.44 -15.70 -3.94
CA VAL A 76 10.82 -15.33 -2.66
C VAL A 76 10.24 -16.56 -1.95
N ASN A 77 9.53 -17.43 -2.66
CA ASN A 77 8.93 -18.63 -2.07
C ASN A 77 9.99 -19.59 -1.52
N THR A 78 11.05 -19.85 -2.29
CA THR A 78 12.19 -20.67 -1.83
C THR A 78 12.87 -20.08 -0.58
N ALA A 79 12.97 -18.75 -0.50
CA ALA A 79 13.53 -18.10 0.67
C ALA A 79 12.65 -18.28 1.91
N ARG A 80 11.33 -18.23 1.75
CA ARG A 80 10.35 -18.46 2.82
C ARG A 80 10.28 -19.90 3.30
N GLU A 81 10.32 -20.86 2.35
CA GLU A 81 10.32 -22.29 2.71
C GLU A 81 11.54 -22.67 3.57
N LYS A 82 12.71 -22.10 3.26
CA LYS A 82 13.89 -22.29 4.09
C LYS A 82 13.73 -21.77 5.52
N LEU A 83 13.09 -20.61 5.67
CA LEU A 83 12.79 -20.07 7.01
C LEU A 83 11.84 -20.97 7.79
N LYS A 84 10.79 -21.49 7.13
CA LYS A 84 9.84 -22.42 7.76
C LYS A 84 10.50 -23.74 8.21
N SER A 85 11.52 -24.23 7.49
CA SER A 85 12.21 -25.48 7.84
C SER A 85 13.22 -25.31 8.98
N GLU A 86 13.67 -24.09 9.28
CA GLU A 86 14.63 -23.82 10.36
C GLU A 86 13.95 -23.42 11.67
N THR A 87 12.64 -23.11 11.68
CA THR A 87 11.85 -22.71 12.85
C THR A 87 10.75 -23.73 13.20
N SER A 88 11.05 -25.03 13.09
CA SER A 88 10.11 -26.08 13.52
C SER A 88 10.11 -26.19 15.04
N GLU A 89 9.20 -25.43 15.71
CA GLU A 89 8.48 -25.84 16.91
C GLU A 89 7.31 -24.87 17.17
N ASP A 90 6.07 -25.42 17.09
CA ASP A 90 4.81 -24.90 17.63
C ASP A 90 4.29 -23.51 17.17
N ILE A 91 3.87 -23.40 15.91
CA ILE A 91 2.82 -22.44 15.54
C ILE A 91 1.73 -23.21 14.78
N GLN A 92 0.56 -23.38 15.43
CA GLN A 92 -0.64 -23.83 14.75
C GLN A 92 -0.94 -22.90 13.56
N GLU A 93 -1.00 -23.51 12.38
CA GLU A 93 -1.27 -22.85 11.10
C GLU A 93 -2.57 -22.07 11.14
N LEU A 94 -2.46 -20.74 11.09
CA LEU A 94 -3.44 -19.93 10.42
C LEU A 94 -2.94 -19.76 8.98
N ASP A 95 -3.46 -20.63 8.12
CA ASP A 95 -3.11 -20.70 6.69
C ASP A 95 -3.76 -19.53 5.93
N VAL A 96 -3.20 -18.34 6.10
CA VAL A 96 -3.47 -17.22 5.21
C VAL A 96 -2.43 -17.25 4.11
N GLN A 97 -2.68 -18.07 3.08
CA GLN A 97 -1.95 -18.00 1.82
C GLN A 97 -2.28 -16.68 1.13
N ILE A 98 -1.55 -15.61 1.47
CA ILE A 98 -1.56 -14.41 0.65
C ILE A 98 -0.80 -14.77 -0.63
N LYS A 99 -1.54 -15.09 -1.68
CA LYS A 99 -0.99 -15.16 -3.03
C LYS A 99 -0.66 -13.73 -3.45
N PHE A 100 0.63 -13.36 -3.48
CA PHE A 100 1.05 -12.02 -3.92
C PHE A 100 0.56 -11.65 -5.32
N ASP A 101 0.22 -12.65 -6.15
CA ASP A 101 -0.41 -12.46 -7.46
C ASP A 101 -1.80 -11.82 -7.39
N ASP A 102 -2.46 -11.87 -6.22
CA ASP A 102 -3.79 -11.33 -6.01
C ASP A 102 -3.79 -9.86 -5.54
N TYR A 103 -2.60 -9.27 -5.31
CA TYR A 103 -2.45 -7.92 -4.75
C TYR A 103 -1.33 -7.14 -5.45
N PHE A 104 -1.43 -5.82 -5.43
CA PHE A 104 -0.36 -4.91 -5.87
C PHE A 104 -0.12 -3.81 -4.84
N PRO A 105 1.12 -3.29 -4.72
CA PRO A 105 1.44 -2.24 -3.77
C PRO A 105 0.93 -0.88 -4.24
N LEU A 106 0.38 -0.12 -3.29
CA LEU A 106 -0.01 1.27 -3.44
C LEU A 106 0.52 2.06 -2.23
N HIS A 107 1.19 3.19 -2.46
CA HIS A 107 1.57 4.07 -1.38
C HIS A 107 0.34 4.79 -0.83
N TYR A 108 0.29 5.00 0.49
CA TYR A 108 -0.81 5.72 1.09
C TYR A 108 -0.33 6.96 1.85
N CYS A 109 -1.18 7.97 1.91
CA CYS A 109 -0.98 9.13 2.75
C CYS A 109 -1.36 8.79 4.19
N SER A 110 -0.39 8.90 5.10
CA SER A 110 -0.58 8.61 6.53
C SER A 110 -1.25 9.75 7.31
N ASN A 111 -1.33 10.95 6.72
CA ASN A 111 -1.82 12.13 7.41
C ASN A 111 -2.96 12.84 6.65
N LEU A 112 -4.21 12.58 7.07
CA LEU A 112 -5.39 13.33 6.58
C LEU A 112 -5.47 14.78 7.11
N SER A 113 -4.59 15.17 8.03
CA SER A 113 -4.51 16.53 8.58
C SER A 113 -3.45 17.38 7.87
N ALA A 114 -3.15 17.09 6.59
CA ALA A 114 -2.26 17.89 5.78
C ALA A 114 -2.73 19.36 5.72
N GLY A 115 -1.79 20.29 5.67
CA GLY A 115 -2.12 21.72 5.60
C GLY A 115 -2.62 22.15 4.22
N SER A 116 -2.39 21.32 3.18
CA SER A 116 -2.85 21.54 1.81
C SER A 116 -3.27 20.23 1.15
N LEU A 117 -4.05 20.33 0.07
CA LEU A 117 -4.43 19.17 -0.73
C LEU A 117 -3.21 18.53 -1.43
N GLU A 118 -2.22 19.34 -1.81
CA GLU A 118 -0.98 18.85 -2.42
C GLU A 118 -0.19 18.00 -1.44
N GLU A 119 -0.03 18.45 -0.19
CA GLU A 119 0.57 17.66 0.88
C GLU A 119 -0.22 16.37 1.21
N LEU A 120 -1.55 16.43 1.11
CA LEU A 120 -2.40 15.25 1.30
C LEU A 120 -2.16 14.20 0.21
N LEU A 121 -1.90 14.62 -1.02
CA LEU A 121 -1.67 13.72 -2.16
C LEU A 121 -0.20 13.31 -2.28
N ASP A 122 0.69 13.90 -1.49
CA ASP A 122 2.09 13.50 -1.42
C ASP A 122 2.21 12.22 -0.57
N ASN A 123 2.49 11.13 -1.25
CA ASN A 123 2.52 9.82 -0.62
C ASN A 123 3.77 9.67 0.24
N ASP A 124 3.60 9.12 1.44
CA ASP A 124 4.71 8.66 2.26
C ASP A 124 5.41 7.49 1.53
N PRO A 125 6.68 7.63 1.15
CA PRO A 125 7.39 6.60 0.39
C PRO A 125 7.55 5.28 1.16
N ASP A 126 7.45 5.31 2.49
CA ASP A 126 7.58 4.13 3.34
C ASP A 126 6.23 3.50 3.70
N ALA A 127 5.13 4.21 3.43
CA ALA A 127 3.78 3.76 3.74
C ALA A 127 3.15 3.03 2.54
N ILE A 128 3.09 1.69 2.59
CA ILE A 128 2.57 0.85 1.51
C ILE A 128 1.38 0.04 2.01
N VAL A 129 0.34 -0.07 1.18
CA VAL A 129 -0.79 -0.98 1.37
C VAL A 129 -0.90 -1.91 0.16
N TYR A 130 -1.23 -3.18 0.40
CA TYR A 130 -1.44 -4.16 -0.65
C TYR A 130 -2.91 -4.20 -1.06
N VAL A 131 -3.18 -3.79 -2.30
CA VAL A 131 -4.53 -3.61 -2.87
C VAL A 131 -4.87 -4.79 -3.78
N PRO A 132 -6.11 -5.36 -3.74
CA PRO A 132 -6.50 -6.46 -4.59
C PRO A 132 -6.25 -6.20 -6.08
N ILE A 133 -5.69 -7.18 -6.78
CA ILE A 133 -5.26 -7.10 -8.20
C ILE A 133 -6.39 -6.67 -9.15
N LYS A 134 -7.65 -6.96 -8.81
CA LYS A 134 -8.82 -6.53 -9.60
C LYS A 134 -8.89 -5.02 -9.84
N PHE A 135 -8.18 -4.23 -9.02
CA PHE A 135 -8.12 -2.77 -9.17
C PHE A 135 -6.88 -2.28 -9.94
N GLN A 136 -5.94 -3.16 -10.31
CA GLN A 136 -4.65 -2.81 -10.91
C GLN A 136 -4.78 -2.01 -12.21
N LEU A 137 -5.75 -2.34 -13.07
CA LEU A 137 -5.99 -1.63 -14.32
C LEU A 137 -6.36 -0.15 -14.12
N ARG A 138 -6.80 0.22 -12.92
CA ARG A 138 -7.17 1.58 -12.52
C ARG A 138 -6.14 2.24 -11.59
N LYS A 139 -4.96 1.63 -11.39
CA LYS A 139 -3.95 2.07 -10.44
C LYS A 139 -3.67 3.58 -10.50
N ASN A 140 -3.57 4.15 -11.70
CA ASN A 140 -3.28 5.57 -11.91
C ASN A 140 -4.42 6.52 -11.47
N ARG A 141 -5.59 5.99 -11.12
CA ARG A 141 -6.76 6.73 -10.60
C ARG A 141 -7.00 6.45 -9.12
N LEU A 142 -6.13 5.64 -8.50
CA LEU A 142 -6.29 5.24 -7.10
C LEU A 142 -5.42 6.10 -6.20
N HIS A 143 -5.99 6.45 -5.03
CA HIS A 143 -5.27 7.01 -3.90
C HIS A 143 -5.62 6.19 -2.65
N ALA A 144 -4.69 6.10 -1.72
CA ALA A 144 -4.89 5.41 -0.47
C ALA A 144 -4.67 6.38 0.70
N PHE A 145 -5.53 6.30 1.72
CA PHE A 145 -5.50 7.20 2.88
C PHE A 145 -5.73 6.41 4.16
N LYS A 146 -4.94 6.72 5.21
CA LYS A 146 -5.21 6.20 6.54
C LYS A 146 -6.31 7.03 7.21
N VAL A 147 -7.35 6.36 7.66
CA VAL A 147 -8.47 7.00 8.38
C VAL A 147 -8.07 7.25 9.83
N ASN A 148 -8.30 8.48 10.30
CA ASN A 148 -8.12 8.88 11.69
C ASN A 148 -9.44 9.44 12.21
N GLY A 149 -10.09 8.73 13.12
CA GLY A 149 -11.35 9.14 13.75
C GLY A 149 -12.51 8.17 13.52
N THR A 150 -13.54 8.37 14.31
CA THR A 150 -14.68 7.43 14.49
C THR A 150 -15.94 7.84 13.75
N SER A 151 -15.88 8.86 12.88
CA SER A 151 -17.08 9.39 12.20
C SER A 151 -17.70 8.44 11.15
N MET A 152 -17.03 7.33 10.85
CA MET A 152 -17.46 6.28 9.91
C MET A 152 -17.38 4.88 10.52
N ASP A 153 -17.26 4.75 11.83
CA ASP A 153 -16.93 3.52 12.55
C ASP A 153 -17.98 2.40 12.44
N ASN A 154 -19.20 2.69 12.00
CA ASN A 154 -20.18 1.66 11.64
C ASN A 154 -19.76 0.84 10.41
N VAL A 155 -18.89 1.38 9.54
CA VAL A 155 -18.52 0.78 8.25
C VAL A 155 -17.01 0.81 7.98
N ILE A 156 -16.30 1.78 8.50
CA ILE A 156 -14.84 1.95 8.35
C ILE A 156 -14.27 2.29 9.73
N PRO A 157 -13.67 1.32 10.43
CA PRO A 157 -13.05 1.54 11.74
C PRO A 157 -11.93 2.58 11.70
N ASP A 158 -11.70 3.23 12.84
CA ASP A 158 -10.52 4.07 13.04
C ASP A 158 -9.23 3.29 12.76
N GLY A 159 -8.24 3.93 12.15
CA GLY A 159 -6.97 3.29 11.76
C GLY A 159 -7.03 2.48 10.46
N SER A 160 -8.20 2.31 9.84
CA SER A 160 -8.34 1.64 8.53
C SER A 160 -7.58 2.39 7.43
N ILE A 161 -7.18 1.67 6.37
CA ILE A 161 -6.71 2.28 5.13
C ILE A 161 -7.81 2.17 4.08
N VAL A 162 -8.25 3.31 3.53
CA VAL A 162 -9.25 3.38 2.47
C VAL A 162 -8.57 3.56 1.12
N ILE A 163 -9.06 2.86 0.09
CA ILE A 163 -8.66 3.02 -1.29
C ILE A 163 -9.75 3.77 -2.02
N THR A 164 -9.39 4.89 -2.60
CA THR A 164 -10.31 5.72 -3.37
C THR A 164 -9.99 5.68 -4.85
N GLU A 165 -11.03 5.81 -5.67
CA GLU A 165 -10.92 6.02 -7.10
C GLU A 165 -11.33 7.47 -7.42
N LYS A 166 -10.47 8.18 -8.17
CA LYS A 166 -10.74 9.56 -8.60
C LYS A 166 -12.09 9.66 -9.30
N VAL A 167 -12.87 10.67 -8.95
CA VAL A 167 -14.18 10.99 -9.50
C VAL A 167 -14.05 12.20 -10.41
N ASP A 168 -14.58 12.11 -11.62
CA ASP A 168 -14.52 13.21 -12.60
C ASP A 168 -15.68 14.19 -12.39
N ASN A 169 -16.87 13.68 -11.99
CA ASN A 169 -18.03 14.51 -11.66
C ASN A 169 -18.73 13.96 -10.42
N VAL A 170 -18.88 14.79 -9.40
CA VAL A 170 -19.49 14.42 -8.12
C VAL A 170 -20.99 14.08 -8.26
N LEU A 171 -21.68 14.70 -9.22
CA LEU A 171 -23.10 14.46 -9.46
C LEU A 171 -23.40 13.09 -10.10
N ASP A 172 -22.38 12.39 -10.61
CA ASP A 172 -22.52 11.02 -11.12
C ASP A 172 -22.48 9.97 -10.00
N LEU A 173 -22.18 10.39 -8.77
CA LEU A 173 -22.16 9.50 -7.63
C LEU A 173 -23.57 9.27 -7.09
N LYS A 174 -23.84 8.03 -6.73
CA LYS A 174 -25.11 7.69 -6.06
C LYS A 174 -25.11 8.18 -4.63
N ASP A 175 -26.27 8.60 -4.14
CA ASP A 175 -26.47 8.92 -2.74
C ASP A 175 -26.03 7.78 -1.82
N GLY A 176 -25.36 8.14 -0.72
CA GLY A 176 -24.78 7.19 0.23
C GLY A 176 -23.40 6.64 -0.18
N THR A 177 -22.86 7.02 -1.35
CA THR A 177 -21.49 6.66 -1.73
C THR A 177 -20.51 7.21 -0.68
N ILE A 178 -19.58 6.38 -0.20
CA ILE A 178 -18.52 6.82 0.71
C ILE A 178 -17.43 7.50 -0.13
N VAL A 179 -17.03 8.68 0.29
CA VAL A 179 -16.02 9.50 -0.39
C VAL A 179 -14.96 10.00 0.59
N VAL A 180 -13.78 10.30 0.06
CA VAL A 180 -12.82 11.18 0.71
C VAL A 180 -13.01 12.56 0.11
N ALA A 181 -13.27 13.53 0.96
CA ALA A 181 -13.53 14.92 0.59
C ALA A 181 -12.55 15.85 1.29
N TRP A 182 -12.13 16.89 0.58
CA TRP A 182 -11.40 18.02 1.15
C TRP A 182 -12.39 19.15 1.42
N VAL A 183 -12.53 19.55 2.65
CA VAL A 183 -13.42 20.62 3.11
C VAL A 183 -12.82 21.33 4.34
N ASP A 184 -12.93 22.63 4.42
CA ASP A 184 -12.42 23.45 5.55
C ASP A 184 -10.95 23.17 5.89
N ASN A 185 -10.10 23.05 4.88
CA ASN A 185 -8.66 22.75 5.01
C ASN A 185 -8.35 21.40 5.69
N GLY A 186 -9.21 20.41 5.52
CA GLY A 186 -8.99 19.07 6.01
C GLY A 186 -9.63 18.00 5.14
N ALA A 187 -9.05 16.81 5.15
CA ALA A 187 -9.65 15.65 4.50
C ALA A 187 -10.59 14.92 5.48
N THR A 188 -11.70 14.43 4.96
CA THR A 188 -12.66 13.66 5.73
C THR A 188 -13.26 12.53 4.91
N VAL A 189 -13.60 11.43 5.59
CA VAL A 189 -14.33 10.31 4.99
C VAL A 189 -15.79 10.40 5.44
N LYS A 190 -16.73 10.43 4.50
CA LYS A 190 -18.18 10.57 4.78
C LYS A 190 -19.00 9.89 3.69
N ARG A 191 -20.30 9.68 3.97
CA ARG A 191 -21.29 9.37 2.93
C ARG A 191 -21.73 10.65 2.25
N LEU A 192 -21.66 10.63 0.93
CA LEU A 192 -22.07 11.75 0.07
C LEU A 192 -23.56 11.64 -0.27
N TYR A 193 -24.26 12.78 -0.16
CA TYR A 193 -25.60 13.00 -0.70
C TYR A 193 -25.55 14.28 -1.51
N ALA A 194 -25.74 14.19 -2.83
CA ALA A 194 -25.62 15.32 -3.75
C ALA A 194 -26.99 15.84 -4.17
N LYS A 195 -27.11 17.17 -4.23
CA LYS A 195 -28.22 17.90 -4.86
C LYS A 195 -27.63 18.84 -5.89
N GLU A 196 -28.48 19.46 -6.73
CA GLU A 196 -28.02 20.31 -7.82
C GLU A 196 -26.99 21.39 -7.40
N SER A 197 -27.19 22.03 -6.24
CA SER A 197 -26.35 23.13 -5.75
C SER A 197 -25.67 22.86 -4.41
N SER A 198 -25.83 21.69 -3.82
CA SER A 198 -25.26 21.38 -2.51
C SER A 198 -24.88 19.92 -2.35
N VAL A 199 -23.95 19.68 -1.44
CA VAL A 199 -23.51 18.36 -1.04
C VAL A 199 -23.60 18.25 0.48
N THR A 200 -24.21 17.18 0.96
CA THR A 200 -24.20 16.81 2.38
C THR A 200 -23.21 15.65 2.56
N LEU A 201 -22.23 15.84 3.41
CA LEU A 201 -21.28 14.82 3.84
C LEU A 201 -21.75 14.27 5.20
N MET A 202 -22.35 13.08 5.18
CA MET A 202 -23.00 12.45 6.33
C MET A 202 -22.05 11.49 7.05
N PRO A 203 -21.84 11.60 8.36
CA PRO A 203 -21.14 10.59 9.14
C PRO A 203 -21.97 9.30 9.22
N ASP A 204 -21.29 8.16 9.37
CA ASP A 204 -21.89 6.85 9.61
C ASP A 204 -21.26 6.25 10.88
N SER A 205 -21.71 6.75 12.01
CA SER A 205 -21.21 6.42 13.34
C SER A 205 -22.36 6.28 14.33
N SER A 206 -22.17 5.45 15.34
CA SER A 206 -23.05 5.35 16.51
C SER A 206 -22.92 6.57 17.42
N ASP A 207 -21.81 7.29 17.39
CA ASP A 207 -21.60 8.53 18.14
C ASP A 207 -22.32 9.70 17.48
N LYS A 208 -23.38 10.15 18.13
CA LYS A 208 -24.22 11.27 17.70
C LYS A 208 -23.55 12.65 17.82
N SER A 209 -22.35 12.75 18.34
CA SER A 209 -21.57 13.99 18.35
C SER A 209 -21.09 14.38 16.95
N HIS A 210 -20.87 13.39 16.08
CA HIS A 210 -20.56 13.61 14.68
C HIS A 210 -21.74 14.25 13.95
N ARG A 211 -21.52 15.38 13.30
CA ARG A 211 -22.55 16.14 12.58
C ARG A 211 -22.34 16.03 11.07
N PRO A 212 -23.43 16.09 10.29
CA PRO A 212 -23.35 16.30 8.85
C PRO A 212 -22.64 17.61 8.53
N ILE A 213 -21.96 17.65 7.39
CA ILE A 213 -21.35 18.85 6.82
C ILE A 213 -22.11 19.17 5.55
N ASP A 214 -22.86 20.27 5.57
CA ASP A 214 -23.58 20.77 4.40
C ASP A 214 -22.72 21.81 3.67
N VAL A 215 -22.45 21.57 2.41
CA VAL A 215 -21.61 22.43 1.56
C VAL A 215 -22.43 22.92 0.39
N ASN A 216 -22.53 24.24 0.23
CA ASN A 216 -23.08 24.86 -0.97
C ASN A 216 -21.98 24.95 -2.03
N LEU A 217 -22.18 24.29 -3.18
CA LEU A 217 -21.21 24.21 -4.27
C LEU A 217 -20.92 25.56 -4.95
N GLU A 218 -21.82 26.54 -4.78
CA GLU A 218 -21.66 27.86 -5.36
C GLU A 218 -20.79 28.79 -4.50
N THR A 219 -20.80 28.57 -3.16
CA THR A 219 -20.17 29.50 -2.20
C THR A 219 -18.97 28.95 -1.45
N SER A 220 -18.86 27.63 -1.38
CA SER A 220 -17.82 26.97 -0.60
C SER A 220 -17.10 25.92 -1.43
N PRO A 221 -15.77 25.95 -1.51
CA PRO A 221 -15.02 24.93 -2.23
C PRO A 221 -15.09 23.62 -1.44
N VAL A 222 -15.68 22.59 -2.03
CA VAL A 222 -15.52 21.21 -1.63
C VAL A 222 -14.86 20.48 -2.76
N GLN A 223 -13.82 19.71 -2.47
CA GLN A 223 -13.20 18.87 -3.47
C GLN A 223 -13.37 17.40 -3.08
N ILE A 224 -14.07 16.64 -3.91
CA ILE A 224 -14.15 15.20 -3.75
C ILE A 224 -12.89 14.61 -4.36
N ILE A 225 -12.01 14.06 -3.49
CA ILE A 225 -10.74 13.46 -3.88
C ILE A 225 -10.99 12.14 -4.60
N GLY A 226 -11.94 11.34 -4.09
CA GLY A 226 -12.34 10.11 -4.71
C GLY A 226 -13.44 9.38 -3.95
N ARG A 227 -14.07 8.42 -4.64
CA ARG A 227 -15.01 7.48 -4.00
C ARG A 227 -14.24 6.32 -3.39
N VAL A 228 -14.61 5.89 -2.21
CA VAL A 228 -14.03 4.70 -1.58
C VAL A 228 -14.53 3.46 -2.32
N ILE A 229 -13.61 2.64 -2.82
CA ILE A 229 -13.90 1.40 -3.55
C ILE A 229 -13.52 0.16 -2.75
N TRP A 230 -12.68 0.32 -1.75
CA TRP A 230 -12.23 -0.74 -0.86
C TRP A 230 -11.57 -0.14 0.38
N HIS A 231 -11.55 -0.90 1.48
CA HIS A 231 -10.78 -0.55 2.68
C HIS A 231 -10.19 -1.81 3.31
N MET A 232 -9.13 -1.62 4.08
CA MET A 232 -8.49 -2.61 4.91
C MET A 232 -8.65 -2.19 6.36
N ASN A 233 -9.14 -3.09 7.22
CA ASN A 233 -9.30 -2.82 8.65
C ASN A 233 -7.94 -2.85 9.36
N PRO A 234 -7.81 -2.19 10.53
CA PRO A 234 -6.56 -2.18 11.30
C PRO A 234 -6.04 -3.58 11.62
N ASP A 235 -6.92 -4.48 12.05
CA ASP A 235 -6.58 -5.86 12.39
C ASP A 235 -6.03 -6.66 11.19
N ASP A 236 -6.44 -6.31 9.98
CA ASP A 236 -5.95 -6.95 8.76
C ASP A 236 -4.60 -6.36 8.33
N ILE A 237 -4.37 -5.07 8.64
CA ILE A 237 -3.08 -4.40 8.41
C ILE A 237 -2.01 -5.04 9.29
N GLU A 238 -2.28 -5.25 10.59
CA GLU A 238 -1.33 -5.87 11.52
C GLU A 238 -0.93 -7.30 11.14
N LYS A 239 -1.82 -8.03 10.46
CA LYS A 239 -1.52 -9.40 9.97
C LYS A 239 -0.64 -9.43 8.71
N LEU A 240 -0.51 -8.31 8.00
CA LEU A 240 0.26 -8.22 6.76
C LEU A 240 1.70 -7.74 6.98
N TYR A 241 1.99 -7.20 8.15
CA TYR A 241 3.28 -6.67 8.57
C TYR A 241 3.78 -7.38 9.84
#